data_a311699874410c5d103be9a86e51a263
#
_entry.id   a311699874410c5d103be9a86e51a263
#
_cell.length_a   1.000
_cell.length_b   1.000
_cell.length_c   1.000
_cell.angle_alpha   90.00
_cell.angle_beta   90.00
_cell.angle_gamma   90.00
#
_symmetry.space_group_name_H-M   'P 1'
#
loop_
_entity.id
_entity.type
_entity.pdbx_description
1 polymer ?
#
loop_
_entity_poly.entity_id
_entity_poly.type
_entity_poly.pdbx_seq_one_letter_code
_entity_poly.pdbx_strand_id
1 'polypeptide(L)'
;MGRYVPLGTSRKFWYRDKLSVPLTSVTSPEVPKRLYIDPRMVPLIENRRVLLIDDVVSSGKSISAALELLELCGVRPVAIGVAMLQTDVWQNRLAAIDPRWIDQIIGVIRTPWLYRRAGGGWSATETTAL
;
A
#
# COMPACT_ATOMS: atom_id res chain seq x y z
N MET A 1 0.08 23.69 -6.25
CA MET A 1 0.47 23.14 -4.95
C MET A 1 -0.34 21.88 -4.67
N GLY A 2 0.32 20.78 -4.40
CA GLY A 2 -0.35 19.52 -4.07
C GLY A 2 -0.98 19.58 -2.68
N ARG A 3 -2.08 18.83 -2.49
CA ARG A 3 -2.70 18.61 -1.17
C ARG A 3 -2.29 17.25 -0.66
N TYR A 4 -2.14 17.12 0.64
CA TYR A 4 -1.80 15.88 1.31
C TYR A 4 -2.94 15.43 2.20
N VAL A 5 -3.35 14.16 2.05
CA VAL A 5 -4.39 13.53 2.87
C VAL A 5 -3.80 12.25 3.47
N PRO A 6 -3.54 12.21 4.79
CA PRO A 6 -2.99 11.03 5.44
C PRO A 6 -4.06 9.93 5.60
N LEU A 7 -3.65 8.69 5.37
CA LEU A 7 -4.36 7.51 5.83
C LEU A 7 -3.71 7.04 7.13
N GLY A 8 -4.51 6.67 8.12
CA GLY A 8 -3.98 6.34 9.44
C GLY A 8 -4.65 5.14 10.09
N THR A 9 -3.93 4.50 11.00
CA THR A 9 -4.43 3.34 11.77
C THR A 9 -5.00 3.70 13.14
N SER A 10 -4.81 4.94 13.58
CA SER A 10 -5.36 5.43 14.84
C SER A 10 -6.75 6.00 14.62
N ARG A 11 -7.75 5.38 15.24
CA ARG A 11 -9.12 5.87 15.20
C ARG A 11 -9.25 7.18 15.98
N LYS A 12 -9.87 8.18 15.34
CA LYS A 12 -10.29 9.43 15.98
C LYS A 12 -11.80 9.42 16.20
N PHE A 13 -12.33 10.16 17.18
CA PHE A 13 -13.76 10.14 17.49
C PHE A 13 -14.66 10.66 16.35
N TRP A 14 -14.12 11.48 15.44
CA TRP A 14 -14.82 11.98 14.25
C TRP A 14 -14.70 11.09 13.02
N TYR A 15 -13.92 9.98 13.09
CA TYR A 15 -13.79 9.03 12.00
C TYR A 15 -15.04 8.17 11.90
N ARG A 16 -15.38 7.78 10.67
CA ARG A 16 -16.53 6.94 10.36
C ARG A 16 -16.07 5.53 10.02
N ASP A 17 -16.73 4.52 10.62
CA ASP A 17 -16.36 3.12 10.35
C ASP A 17 -16.60 2.70 8.89
N LYS A 18 -17.57 3.31 8.21
CA LYS A 18 -17.80 3.09 6.77
C LYS A 18 -16.70 3.71 5.86
N LEU A 19 -15.85 4.56 6.39
CA LEU A 19 -14.65 5.07 5.73
C LEU A 19 -13.41 4.47 6.37
N SER A 20 -13.42 3.16 6.55
CA SER A 20 -12.29 2.38 7.05
C SER A 20 -12.33 0.97 6.48
N VAL A 21 -11.16 0.37 6.36
CA VAL A 21 -10.97 -1.00 5.90
C VAL A 21 -10.10 -1.78 6.87
N PRO A 22 -10.27 -3.10 7.00
CA PRO A 22 -9.41 -3.91 7.83
C PRO A 22 -7.98 -3.92 7.28
N LEU A 23 -7.01 -3.79 8.17
CA LEU A 23 -5.59 -3.93 7.85
C LEU A 23 -5.09 -5.24 8.47
N THR A 24 -4.98 -6.29 7.67
CA THR A 24 -4.53 -7.61 8.15
C THR A 24 -3.04 -7.57 8.43
N SER A 25 -2.66 -7.53 9.71
CA SER A 25 -1.27 -7.66 10.13
C SER A 25 -0.94 -9.12 10.44
N VAL A 26 0.21 -9.60 9.94
CA VAL A 26 0.72 -10.95 10.25
C VAL A 26 1.29 -11.03 11.67
N THR A 27 1.67 -9.88 12.24
CA THR A 27 2.45 -9.80 13.48
C THR A 27 1.65 -9.62 14.76
N SER A 28 0.35 -9.36 14.68
CA SER A 28 -0.51 -9.19 15.87
C SER A 28 -1.96 -9.52 15.53
N PRO A 29 -2.35 -10.81 15.58
CA PRO A 29 -3.71 -11.22 15.25
C PRO A 29 -4.77 -10.78 16.29
N GLU A 30 -4.36 -10.35 17.47
CA GLU A 30 -5.26 -10.10 18.61
C GLU A 30 -5.99 -8.75 18.60
N VAL A 31 -5.50 -7.77 17.83
CA VAL A 31 -6.20 -6.48 17.68
C VAL A 31 -6.39 -6.20 16.20
N PRO A 32 -7.62 -6.24 15.68
CA PRO A 32 -7.90 -5.93 14.29
C PRO A 32 -7.57 -4.46 14.03
N LYS A 33 -6.43 -4.21 13.38
CA LYS A 33 -6.09 -2.87 12.91
C LYS A 33 -6.98 -2.52 11.72
N ARG A 34 -7.38 -1.27 11.64
CA ARG A 34 -8.11 -0.72 10.50
C ARG A 34 -7.37 0.49 9.96
N LEU A 35 -7.49 0.70 8.65
CA LEU A 35 -7.02 1.89 7.98
C LEU A 35 -8.19 2.86 7.84
N TYR A 36 -7.97 4.11 8.17
CA TYR A 36 -8.98 5.18 8.19
C TYR A 36 -8.56 6.35 7.31
N ILE A 37 -9.56 7.04 6.77
CA ILE A 37 -9.40 8.37 6.19
C ILE A 37 -10.28 9.36 6.96
N ASP A 38 -9.81 10.58 7.17
CA ASP A 38 -10.62 11.65 7.76
C ASP A 38 -11.72 12.07 6.78
N PRO A 39 -13.01 11.91 7.14
CA PRO A 39 -14.13 12.27 6.27
C PRO A 39 -14.09 13.71 5.78
N ARG A 40 -13.52 14.62 6.59
CA ARG A 40 -13.40 16.05 6.26
C ARG A 40 -12.35 16.32 5.17
N MET A 41 -11.45 15.36 4.95
CA MET A 41 -10.39 15.47 3.96
C MET A 41 -10.76 14.83 2.61
N VAL A 42 -11.81 13.99 2.56
CA VAL A 42 -12.25 13.35 1.32
C VAL A 42 -12.52 14.36 0.20
N PRO A 43 -13.19 15.52 0.44
CA PRO A 43 -13.39 16.54 -0.61
C PRO A 43 -12.08 17.11 -1.19
N LEU A 44 -10.95 16.93 -0.53
CA LEU A 44 -9.64 17.38 -1.03
C LEU A 44 -9.09 16.50 -2.16
N ILE A 45 -9.59 15.28 -2.27
CA ILE A 45 -9.13 14.26 -3.24
C ILE A 45 -10.21 13.85 -4.24
N GLU A 46 -11.48 14.13 -3.97
CA GLU A 46 -12.58 13.85 -4.89
C GLU A 46 -12.40 14.59 -6.22
N ASN A 47 -12.67 13.89 -7.33
CA ASN A 47 -12.57 14.43 -8.69
C ASN A 47 -11.18 15.03 -9.02
N ARG A 48 -10.13 14.50 -8.42
CA ARG A 48 -8.75 14.95 -8.62
C ARG A 48 -7.84 13.81 -9.05
N ARG A 49 -6.72 14.20 -9.66
CA ARG A 49 -5.62 13.26 -9.91
C ARG A 49 -4.89 13.05 -8.59
N VAL A 50 -4.97 11.84 -8.04
CA VAL A 50 -4.40 11.45 -6.76
C VAL A 50 -3.22 10.52 -6.98
N LEU A 51 -2.11 10.76 -6.32
CA LEU A 51 -0.99 9.85 -6.19
C LEU A 51 -1.06 9.21 -4.80
N LEU A 52 -1.09 7.87 -4.74
CA LEU A 52 -0.97 7.13 -3.49
C LEU A 52 0.52 6.94 -3.20
N ILE A 53 0.96 7.31 -1.99
CA ILE A 53 2.38 7.24 -1.60
C ILE A 53 2.51 6.41 -0.33
N ASP A 54 3.52 5.53 -0.32
CA ASP A 54 3.93 4.77 0.87
C ASP A 54 5.47 4.68 0.92
N ASP A 55 6.03 4.25 2.04
CA ASP A 55 7.48 4.06 2.18
C ASP A 55 7.92 2.72 1.59
N VAL A 56 7.31 1.61 1.98
CA VAL A 56 7.72 0.26 1.57
C VAL A 56 6.53 -0.59 1.18
N VAL A 57 6.61 -1.24 0.03
CA VAL A 57 5.69 -2.30 -0.37
C VAL A 57 6.41 -3.65 -0.37
N SER A 58 5.99 -4.53 0.53
CA SER A 58 6.50 -5.90 0.66
C SER A 58 5.45 -6.92 0.21
N SER A 59 4.48 -7.25 1.06
CA SER A 59 3.39 -8.16 0.71
C SER A 59 2.24 -7.51 -0.08
N GLY A 60 2.22 -6.17 -0.17
CA GLY A 60 1.15 -5.41 -0.79
C GLY A 60 -0.12 -5.23 0.06
N LYS A 61 -0.15 -5.73 1.29
CA LYS A 61 -1.35 -5.67 2.14
C LYS A 61 -1.79 -4.24 2.46
N SER A 62 -0.84 -3.38 2.85
CA SER A 62 -1.13 -1.98 3.19
C SER A 62 -1.61 -1.20 1.97
N ILE A 63 -0.96 -1.36 0.84
CA ILE A 63 -1.35 -0.72 -0.42
C ILE A 63 -2.72 -1.21 -0.88
N SER A 64 -3.01 -2.51 -0.78
CA SER A 64 -4.32 -3.06 -1.13
C SER A 64 -5.42 -2.47 -0.26
N ALA A 65 -5.20 -2.37 1.05
CA ALA A 65 -6.14 -1.72 1.97
C ALA A 65 -6.33 -0.23 1.64
N ALA A 66 -5.26 0.48 1.29
CA ALA A 66 -5.35 1.88 0.89
C ALA A 66 -6.15 2.07 -0.41
N LEU A 67 -5.96 1.20 -1.41
CA LEU A 67 -6.73 1.22 -2.65
C LEU A 67 -8.21 0.94 -2.40
N GLU A 68 -8.53 -0.05 -1.56
CA GLU A 68 -9.91 -0.36 -1.16
C GLU A 68 -10.56 0.82 -0.44
N LEU A 69 -9.85 1.46 0.49
CA LEU A 69 -10.34 2.63 1.21
C LEU A 69 -10.61 3.82 0.28
N LEU A 70 -9.73 4.07 -0.68
CA LEU A 70 -9.91 5.12 -1.68
C LEU A 70 -11.08 4.82 -2.62
N GLU A 71 -11.31 3.57 -2.97
CA GLU A 71 -12.46 3.14 -3.75
C GLU A 71 -13.78 3.42 -3.01
N LEU A 72 -13.83 3.19 -1.69
CA LEU A 72 -14.98 3.59 -0.85
C LEU A 72 -15.25 5.10 -0.89
N CYS A 73 -14.22 5.90 -1.15
CA CYS A 73 -14.34 7.36 -1.34
C CYS A 73 -14.63 7.76 -2.80
N GLY A 74 -14.79 6.80 -3.72
CA GLY A 74 -14.96 7.08 -5.14
C GLY A 74 -13.69 7.62 -5.82
N VAL A 75 -12.52 7.37 -5.24
CA VAL A 75 -11.22 7.89 -5.72
C VAL A 75 -10.36 6.74 -6.23
N ARG A 76 -9.94 6.83 -7.49
CA ARG A 76 -8.91 5.95 -8.04
C ARG A 76 -7.60 6.74 -8.21
N PRO A 77 -6.50 6.31 -7.56
CA PRO A 77 -5.19 6.92 -7.81
C PRO A 77 -4.75 6.75 -9.27
N VAL A 78 -4.04 7.73 -9.79
CA VAL A 78 -3.45 7.66 -11.14
C VAL A 78 -2.17 6.83 -11.16
N ALA A 79 -1.49 6.75 -10.01
CA ALA A 79 -0.30 5.92 -9.81
C ALA A 79 -0.07 5.68 -8.31
N ILE A 80 0.83 4.73 -8.02
CA ILE A 80 1.33 4.44 -6.68
C ILE A 80 2.83 4.74 -6.68
N GLY A 81 3.29 5.60 -5.78
CA GLY A 81 4.71 5.92 -5.58
C GLY A 81 5.20 5.34 -4.26
N VAL A 82 6.32 4.62 -4.27
CA VAL A 82 6.91 4.06 -3.05
C VAL A 82 8.42 4.26 -3.03
N ALA A 83 9.01 4.41 -1.85
CA ALA A 83 10.44 4.49 -1.76
C ALA A 83 11.09 3.13 -2.07
N MET A 84 10.50 2.02 -1.59
CA MET A 84 11.06 0.68 -1.77
C MET A 84 10.01 -0.34 -2.18
N LEU A 85 10.29 -1.09 -3.25
CA LEU A 85 9.59 -2.32 -3.61
C LEU A 85 10.44 -3.50 -3.10
N GLN A 86 9.95 -4.14 -2.05
CA GLN A 86 10.62 -5.27 -1.44
C GLN A 86 10.05 -6.57 -1.99
N THR A 87 10.89 -7.38 -2.64
CA THR A 87 10.48 -8.62 -3.30
C THR A 87 9.50 -8.38 -4.47
N ASP A 88 8.78 -9.42 -4.88
CA ASP A 88 7.76 -9.40 -5.93
C ASP A 88 6.39 -9.95 -5.49
N VAL A 89 6.26 -10.33 -4.22
CA VAL A 89 5.02 -10.92 -3.66
C VAL A 89 3.82 -9.98 -3.83
N TRP A 90 4.05 -8.68 -3.73
CA TRP A 90 3.03 -7.65 -3.88
C TRP A 90 2.35 -7.67 -5.26
N GLN A 91 3.07 -8.13 -6.32
CA GLN A 91 2.56 -8.14 -7.69
C GLN A 91 1.28 -8.97 -7.82
N ASN A 92 1.29 -10.19 -7.29
CA ASN A 92 0.11 -11.05 -7.35
C ASN A 92 -1.09 -10.44 -6.63
N ARG A 93 -0.84 -9.76 -5.51
CA ARG A 93 -1.90 -9.10 -4.74
C ARG A 93 -2.50 -7.90 -5.47
N LEU A 94 -1.67 -7.05 -6.04
CA LEU A 94 -2.14 -5.90 -6.80
C LEU A 94 -2.80 -6.30 -8.11
N ALA A 95 -2.27 -7.31 -8.81
CA ALA A 95 -2.87 -7.86 -10.03
C ALA A 95 -4.25 -8.46 -9.78
N ALA A 96 -4.49 -9.05 -8.60
CA ALA A 96 -5.81 -9.57 -8.21
C ALA A 96 -6.87 -8.46 -8.03
N ILE A 97 -6.46 -7.24 -7.69
CA ILE A 97 -7.34 -6.07 -7.62
C ILE A 97 -7.57 -5.53 -9.04
N ASP A 98 -6.50 -5.20 -9.73
CA ASP A 98 -6.49 -4.70 -11.10
C ASP A 98 -5.07 -4.88 -11.68
N PRO A 99 -4.90 -5.67 -12.76
CA PRO A 99 -3.58 -5.91 -13.36
C PRO A 99 -2.84 -4.63 -13.76
N ARG A 100 -3.55 -3.55 -14.04
CA ARG A 100 -2.95 -2.25 -14.42
C ARG A 100 -2.09 -1.65 -13.31
N TRP A 101 -2.30 -2.03 -12.05
CA TRP A 101 -1.48 -1.54 -10.94
C TRP A 101 -0.01 -1.95 -11.06
N ILE A 102 0.29 -3.07 -11.73
CA ILE A 102 1.67 -3.52 -11.95
C ILE A 102 2.48 -2.48 -12.74
N ASP A 103 1.85 -1.82 -13.71
CA ASP A 103 2.48 -0.79 -14.53
C ASP A 103 2.33 0.62 -13.93
N GLN A 104 1.46 0.79 -12.95
CA GLN A 104 1.17 2.07 -12.31
C GLN A 104 1.85 2.24 -10.94
N ILE A 105 2.64 1.26 -10.49
CA ILE A 105 3.44 1.36 -9.27
C ILE A 105 4.89 1.69 -9.62
N ILE A 106 5.42 2.72 -8.96
CA ILE A 106 6.77 3.22 -9.17
C ILE A 106 7.52 3.14 -7.85
N GLY A 107 8.60 2.37 -7.82
CA GLY A 107 9.53 2.30 -6.68
C GLY A 107 10.87 2.92 -7.01
N VAL A 108 11.43 3.65 -6.07
CA VAL A 108 12.78 4.24 -6.21
C VAL A 108 13.86 3.17 -6.08
N ILE A 109 13.66 2.23 -5.16
CA ILE A 109 14.59 1.12 -4.88
C ILE A 109 13.81 -0.18 -5.00
N ARG A 110 14.44 -1.21 -5.57
CA ARG A 110 13.96 -2.61 -5.52
C ARG A 110 14.94 -3.45 -4.74
N THR A 111 14.42 -4.35 -3.89
CA THR A 111 15.24 -5.32 -3.18
C THR A 111 14.95 -6.72 -3.68
N PRO A 112 15.98 -7.55 -3.86
CA PRO A 112 15.80 -8.95 -4.24
C PRO A 112 15.25 -9.78 -3.08
N TRP A 113 14.81 -11.00 -3.39
CA TRP A 113 14.59 -12.01 -2.37
C TRP A 113 15.90 -12.39 -1.69
N LEU A 114 15.84 -12.54 -0.36
CA LEU A 114 16.94 -13.10 0.42
C LEU A 114 16.55 -14.51 0.85
N TYR A 115 17.45 -15.45 0.66
CA TYR A 115 17.31 -16.82 1.15
C TYR A 115 18.50 -17.25 1.98
N ARG A 116 18.25 -18.12 2.93
CA ARG A 116 19.29 -18.67 3.79
C ARG A 116 20.02 -19.80 3.07
N ARG A 117 21.34 -19.75 3.03
CA ARG A 117 22.17 -20.82 2.46
C ARG A 117 22.23 -22.03 3.40
N ALA A 118 22.39 -23.24 2.84
CA ALA A 118 22.51 -24.47 3.61
C ALA A 118 23.75 -24.48 4.55
N GLY A 119 24.82 -23.79 4.18
CA GLY A 119 26.04 -23.63 4.99
C GLY A 119 26.02 -22.41 5.93
N GLY A 120 24.91 -21.76 6.12
CA GLY A 120 24.76 -20.49 6.87
C GLY A 120 25.01 -19.26 6.00
N GLY A 121 24.55 -18.11 6.50
CA GLY A 121 24.57 -16.85 5.75
C GLY A 121 23.36 -16.67 4.83
N TRP A 122 23.29 -15.50 4.18
CA TRP A 122 22.19 -15.09 3.31
C TRP A 122 22.70 -14.82 1.89
N SER A 123 21.89 -15.14 0.92
CA SER A 123 22.11 -14.78 -0.49
C SER A 123 20.89 -14.06 -1.04
N ALA A 124 21.14 -13.16 -1.96
CA ALA A 124 20.12 -12.53 -2.76
C ALA A 124 19.87 -13.31 -4.06
N THR A 125 18.62 -13.34 -4.52
CA THR A 125 18.32 -13.70 -5.91
C THR A 125 18.87 -12.61 -6.83
N GLU A 126 19.34 -12.99 -8.02
CA GLU A 126 19.72 -11.99 -9.01
C GLU A 126 18.49 -11.13 -9.35
N THR A 127 18.63 -9.83 -9.14
CA THR A 127 17.60 -8.88 -9.57
C THR A 127 17.75 -8.71 -11.07
N THR A 128 16.76 -9.17 -11.83
CA THR A 128 16.71 -8.84 -13.25
C THR A 128 16.63 -7.32 -13.35
N ALA A 129 17.69 -6.69 -13.84
CA ALA A 129 17.69 -5.27 -14.10
C ALA A 129 16.54 -4.94 -15.07
N LEU A 130 15.88 -3.83 -14.81
CA LEU A 130 14.85 -3.26 -15.69
C LEU A 130 15.44 -2.84 -17.02
#